data_a34f4dfaeef48af243fdd4bf502951d7
#
_entry.id   a34f4dfaeef48af243fdd4bf502951d7
#
_cell.length_a   1.000
_cell.length_b   1.000
_cell.length_c   1.000
_cell.angle_alpha   90.00
_cell.angle_beta   90.00
_cell.angle_gamma   90.00
#
_symmetry.space_group_name_H-M   'P 1'
#
loop_
_entity.id
_entity.type
_entity.pdbx_description
1 polymer ?
#
loop_
_entity_poly.entity_id
_entity_poly.type
_entity_poly.pdbx_seq_one_letter_code
_entity_poly.pdbx_strand_id
1 'polypeptide(L)'
;MSRRCAGLLAVIALALTTALQAADRPTVRIGWTAWSDAEFVTRLADRILEERMGQRVELVQTDIAPQYQGVASGDIDVMLMSWLPSTHADYMAKVGRRVVNLGILYDHARLGWIVPDYVPAEELAAIPDLKKQAVRDALGGRITGIDPGAGLTRLSREAIAGYGLDGYELEISSGAAMTARLERAIDNEEWIVVTGWSPHWKFGKWDLRYLEDPKGALGSWERIHAVARRGFYQDNIEAATMLARMYIPIEQLQTYMFEATRHDENGYEKAVTRYIEENEDRVEYWVTGRM
;
A
#
# COMPACT_ATOMS: atom_id res chain seq x y z
N MET A 1 -50.98 -17.48 27.85
CA MET A 1 -49.58 -17.18 28.19
C MET A 1 -48.53 -17.92 27.35
N SER A 2 -48.87 -18.69 26.28
CA SER A 2 -47.91 -19.59 25.62
C SER A 2 -47.32 -19.07 24.29
N ARG A 3 -47.86 -18.02 23.65
CA ARG A 3 -47.33 -17.51 22.36
C ARG A 3 -46.17 -16.51 22.44
N ARG A 4 -45.97 -15.86 23.61
CA ARG A 4 -44.86 -14.89 23.80
C ARG A 4 -43.53 -15.55 24.13
N CYS A 5 -43.55 -16.74 24.74
CA CYS A 5 -42.30 -17.46 25.09
C CYS A 5 -41.67 -18.17 23.88
N ALA A 6 -42.49 -18.61 22.89
CA ALA A 6 -41.96 -19.27 21.68
C ALA A 6 -41.17 -18.32 20.76
N GLY A 7 -41.60 -17.04 20.69
CA GLY A 7 -40.86 -16.01 19.90
C GLY A 7 -39.50 -15.65 20.47
N LEU A 8 -39.39 -15.59 21.81
CA LEU A 8 -38.12 -15.23 22.47
C LEU A 8 -37.09 -16.34 22.35
N LEU A 9 -37.50 -17.60 22.45
CA LEU A 9 -36.61 -18.76 22.27
C LEU A 9 -36.12 -18.90 20.81
N ALA A 10 -36.92 -18.57 19.79
CA ALA A 10 -36.53 -18.60 18.41
C ALA A 10 -35.49 -17.50 18.06
N VAL A 11 -35.62 -16.30 18.64
CA VAL A 11 -34.65 -15.20 18.44
C VAL A 11 -33.31 -15.51 19.14
N ILE A 12 -33.37 -16.09 20.34
CA ILE A 12 -32.15 -16.50 21.07
C ILE A 12 -31.45 -17.66 20.35
N ALA A 13 -32.18 -18.62 19.80
CA ALA A 13 -31.60 -19.74 19.05
C ALA A 13 -30.95 -19.26 17.73
N LEU A 14 -31.56 -18.28 17.04
CA LEU A 14 -31.00 -17.70 15.81
C LEU A 14 -29.73 -16.88 16.10
N ALA A 15 -29.71 -16.12 17.18
CA ALA A 15 -28.52 -15.36 17.61
C ALA A 15 -27.38 -16.29 18.08
N LEU A 16 -27.67 -17.42 18.71
CA LEU A 16 -26.70 -18.42 19.12
C LEU A 16 -26.12 -19.17 17.91
N THR A 17 -26.89 -19.45 16.87
CA THR A 17 -26.39 -20.10 15.65
C THR A 17 -25.48 -19.21 14.84
N THR A 18 -25.77 -17.90 14.74
CA THR A 18 -24.88 -16.93 14.07
C THR A 18 -23.57 -16.71 14.84
N ALA A 19 -23.63 -16.68 16.18
CA ALA A 19 -22.43 -16.54 17.02
C ALA A 19 -21.55 -17.82 16.96
N LEU A 20 -22.14 -19.01 16.86
CA LEU A 20 -21.39 -20.28 16.70
C LEU A 20 -20.71 -20.38 15.35
N GLN A 21 -21.36 -19.90 14.26
CA GLN A 21 -20.76 -19.91 12.92
C GLN A 21 -19.60 -18.90 12.79
N ALA A 22 -19.65 -17.76 13.48
CA ALA A 22 -18.54 -16.81 13.52
C ALA A 22 -17.33 -17.35 14.31
N ALA A 23 -17.55 -18.21 15.31
CA ALA A 23 -16.49 -18.81 16.12
C ALA A 23 -15.66 -19.88 15.38
N ASP A 24 -16.18 -20.41 14.28
CA ASP A 24 -15.56 -21.54 13.55
C ASP A 24 -14.80 -21.12 12.27
N ARG A 25 -14.84 -19.79 11.93
CA ARG A 25 -14.10 -19.28 10.78
C ARG A 25 -12.62 -19.12 11.11
N PRO A 26 -11.71 -19.61 10.25
CA PRO A 26 -10.28 -19.41 10.47
C PRO A 26 -9.95 -17.92 10.43
N THR A 27 -9.04 -17.47 11.29
CA THR A 27 -8.53 -16.08 11.27
C THR A 27 -7.81 -15.82 9.95
N VAL A 28 -8.07 -14.69 9.31
CA VAL A 28 -7.37 -14.23 8.12
C VAL A 28 -6.17 -13.38 8.55
N ARG A 29 -4.97 -13.83 8.23
CA ARG A 29 -3.73 -13.10 8.51
C ARG A 29 -3.35 -12.27 7.29
N ILE A 30 -3.41 -10.93 7.44
CA ILE A 30 -3.08 -9.99 6.38
C ILE A 30 -1.68 -9.42 6.64
N GLY A 31 -0.73 -9.72 5.74
CA GLY A 31 0.61 -9.15 5.77
C GLY A 31 0.62 -7.72 5.21
N TRP A 32 1.33 -6.81 5.88
CA TRP A 32 1.48 -5.43 5.43
C TRP A 32 2.81 -4.82 5.85
N THR A 33 3.25 -3.79 5.12
CA THR A 33 4.42 -2.96 5.44
C THR A 33 3.94 -1.55 5.74
N ALA A 34 4.63 -0.82 6.61
CA ALA A 34 4.29 0.54 7.01
C ALA A 34 4.54 1.57 5.88
N TRP A 35 3.91 1.35 4.73
CA TRP A 35 3.81 2.28 3.61
C TRP A 35 2.39 2.80 3.54
N SER A 36 2.23 4.08 3.19
CA SER A 36 0.95 4.78 3.34
C SER A 36 -0.21 4.13 2.58
N ASP A 37 0.02 3.69 1.36
CA ASP A 37 -0.97 3.00 0.52
C ASP A 37 -1.29 1.60 1.05
N ALA A 38 -0.25 0.85 1.43
CA ALA A 38 -0.41 -0.48 2.02
C ALA A 38 -1.20 -0.44 3.34
N GLU A 39 -0.91 0.54 4.20
CA GLU A 39 -1.61 0.72 5.47
C GLU A 39 -3.09 1.02 5.25
N PHE A 40 -3.42 2.00 4.40
CA PHE A 40 -4.82 2.36 4.14
C PHE A 40 -5.62 1.18 3.59
N VAL A 41 -5.11 0.53 2.55
CA VAL A 41 -5.79 -0.61 1.90
C VAL A 41 -5.96 -1.78 2.85
N THR A 42 -4.94 -2.05 3.68
CA THR A 42 -4.98 -3.14 4.67
C THR A 42 -6.01 -2.87 5.76
N ARG A 43 -6.03 -1.66 6.34
CA ARG A 43 -7.02 -1.29 7.36
C ARG A 43 -8.45 -1.24 6.81
N LEU A 44 -8.61 -0.81 5.56
CA LEU A 44 -9.92 -0.84 4.89
C LEU A 44 -10.42 -2.27 4.71
N ALA A 45 -9.57 -3.18 4.24
CA ALA A 45 -9.92 -4.58 4.07
C ALA A 45 -10.22 -5.27 5.42
N ASP A 46 -9.40 -5.02 6.44
CA ASP A 46 -9.58 -5.47 7.81
C ASP A 46 -10.95 -5.07 8.35
N ARG A 47 -11.25 -3.77 8.32
CA ARG A 47 -12.52 -3.22 8.79
C ARG A 47 -13.74 -3.83 8.09
N ILE A 48 -13.69 -3.99 6.78
CA ILE A 48 -14.77 -4.60 6.01
C ILE A 48 -14.93 -6.08 6.36
N LEU A 49 -13.83 -6.82 6.46
CA LEU A 49 -13.85 -8.24 6.83
C LEU A 49 -14.44 -8.43 8.24
N GLU A 50 -14.03 -7.62 9.21
CA GLU A 50 -14.51 -7.74 10.58
C GLU A 50 -15.95 -7.26 10.75
N GLU A 51 -16.26 -6.01 10.35
CA GLU A 51 -17.54 -5.39 10.64
C GLU A 51 -18.69 -5.83 9.72
N ARG A 52 -18.39 -6.11 8.43
CA ARG A 52 -19.42 -6.47 7.45
C ARG A 52 -19.56 -7.97 7.23
N MET A 53 -18.50 -8.73 7.51
CA MET A 53 -18.49 -10.16 7.23
C MET A 53 -18.32 -11.03 8.48
N GLY A 54 -18.05 -10.42 9.65
CA GLY A 54 -17.82 -11.14 10.92
C GLY A 54 -16.60 -12.06 10.86
N GLN A 55 -15.64 -11.72 10.00
CA GLN A 55 -14.39 -12.47 9.84
C GLN A 55 -13.37 -11.97 10.86
N ARG A 56 -12.70 -12.89 11.57
CA ARG A 56 -11.56 -12.50 12.43
C ARG A 56 -10.35 -12.20 11.56
N VAL A 57 -9.67 -11.09 11.83
CA VAL A 57 -8.46 -10.67 11.12
C VAL A 57 -7.30 -10.51 12.09
N GLU A 58 -6.10 -10.82 11.63
CA GLU A 58 -4.83 -10.55 12.29
C GLU A 58 -3.93 -9.79 11.31
N LEU A 59 -3.53 -8.58 11.69
CA LEU A 59 -2.62 -7.77 10.89
C LEU A 59 -1.16 -8.10 11.24
N VAL A 60 -0.41 -8.62 10.26
CA VAL A 60 0.99 -9.03 10.42
C VAL A 60 1.89 -7.99 9.76
N GLN A 61 2.41 -7.05 10.58
CA GLN A 61 3.34 -6.04 10.09
C GLN A 61 4.74 -6.62 9.93
N THR A 62 5.30 -6.54 8.72
CA THR A 62 6.67 -6.97 8.43
C THR A 62 7.18 -6.35 7.13
N ASP A 63 8.47 -6.48 6.84
CA ASP A 63 9.05 -6.04 5.58
C ASP A 63 8.54 -6.84 4.39
N ILE A 64 8.66 -6.28 3.18
CA ILE A 64 8.11 -6.87 1.95
C ILE A 64 8.66 -8.27 1.63
N ALA A 65 9.95 -8.52 1.85
CA ALA A 65 10.56 -9.81 1.55
C ALA A 65 10.02 -10.94 2.46
N PRO A 66 9.96 -10.79 3.80
CA PRO A 66 9.26 -11.70 4.69
C PRO A 66 7.78 -11.90 4.35
N GLN A 67 7.05 -10.87 3.89
CA GLN A 67 5.65 -11.04 3.49
C GLN A 67 5.49 -12.02 2.34
N TYR A 68 6.26 -11.88 1.27
CA TYR A 68 6.22 -12.83 0.16
C TYR A 68 6.55 -14.26 0.62
N GLN A 69 7.52 -14.41 1.53
CA GLN A 69 7.83 -15.73 2.11
C GLN A 69 6.69 -16.25 2.97
N GLY A 70 6.11 -15.41 3.83
CA GLY A 70 4.99 -15.77 4.70
C GLY A 70 3.74 -16.20 3.91
N VAL A 71 3.42 -15.48 2.83
CA VAL A 71 2.33 -15.90 1.93
C VAL A 71 2.65 -17.21 1.23
N ALA A 72 3.90 -17.40 0.83
CA ALA A 72 4.30 -18.65 0.16
C ALA A 72 4.39 -19.87 1.09
N SER A 73 4.70 -19.67 2.39
CA SER A 73 4.72 -20.73 3.41
C SER A 73 3.34 -20.99 4.02
N GLY A 74 2.43 -20.01 3.96
CA GLY A 74 1.12 -20.06 4.59
C GLY A 74 1.09 -19.50 6.02
N ASP A 75 2.15 -18.83 6.47
CA ASP A 75 2.18 -18.07 7.74
C ASP A 75 1.38 -16.77 7.64
N ILE A 76 1.23 -16.21 6.43
CA ILE A 76 0.37 -15.10 6.05
C ILE A 76 -0.63 -15.61 5.02
N ASP A 77 -1.91 -15.25 5.15
CA ASP A 77 -2.94 -15.71 4.23
C ASP A 77 -3.01 -14.87 2.96
N VAL A 78 -2.83 -13.54 3.09
CA VAL A 78 -2.90 -12.60 1.98
C VAL A 78 -2.07 -11.34 2.27
N MET A 79 -1.56 -10.71 1.22
CA MET A 79 -0.97 -9.37 1.22
C MET A 79 -1.66 -8.51 0.17
N LEU A 80 -1.83 -7.22 0.47
CA LEU A 80 -2.63 -6.29 -0.34
C LEU A 80 -1.78 -5.19 -1.00
N MET A 81 -0.53 -5.51 -1.36
CA MET A 81 0.45 -4.50 -1.77
C MET A 81 1.49 -5.04 -2.77
N SER A 82 1.12 -6.01 -3.60
CA SER A 82 2.04 -6.54 -4.61
C SER A 82 2.08 -5.62 -5.84
N TRP A 83 3.16 -4.84 -5.97
CA TRP A 83 3.41 -3.93 -7.08
C TRP A 83 3.94 -4.67 -8.31
N LEU A 84 3.15 -4.75 -9.37
CA LEU A 84 3.45 -5.49 -10.60
C LEU A 84 3.18 -4.62 -11.84
N PRO A 85 3.92 -4.82 -12.96
CA PRO A 85 4.73 -6.01 -13.24
C PRO A 85 6.20 -5.93 -12.80
N SER A 86 6.75 -4.75 -12.43
CA SER A 86 8.21 -4.54 -12.37
C SER A 86 8.77 -4.54 -10.97
N THR A 87 8.16 -3.76 -10.05
CA THR A 87 8.72 -3.46 -8.74
C THR A 87 8.94 -4.71 -7.88
N HIS A 88 7.94 -5.60 -7.84
CA HIS A 88 7.99 -6.84 -7.06
C HIS A 88 8.12 -8.10 -7.93
N ALA A 89 8.54 -7.96 -9.20
CA ALA A 89 8.71 -9.08 -10.11
C ALA A 89 9.62 -10.19 -9.54
N ASP A 90 10.74 -9.80 -8.93
CA ASP A 90 11.72 -10.73 -8.37
C ASP A 90 11.15 -11.52 -7.18
N TYR A 91 10.32 -10.87 -6.35
CA TYR A 91 9.62 -11.54 -5.25
C TYR A 91 8.59 -12.53 -5.79
N MET A 92 7.76 -12.11 -6.75
CA MET A 92 6.78 -12.98 -7.39
C MET A 92 7.44 -14.17 -8.08
N ALA A 93 8.58 -13.97 -8.75
CA ALA A 93 9.34 -15.06 -9.39
C ALA A 93 9.83 -16.10 -8.37
N LYS A 94 10.28 -15.67 -7.18
CA LYS A 94 10.76 -16.55 -6.11
C LYS A 94 9.65 -17.37 -5.47
N VAL A 95 8.45 -16.83 -5.30
CA VAL A 95 7.33 -17.54 -4.68
C VAL A 95 6.53 -18.37 -5.68
N GLY A 96 6.45 -17.92 -6.93
CA GLY A 96 5.93 -18.65 -8.08
C GLY A 96 4.55 -19.27 -7.84
N ARG A 97 4.47 -20.62 -7.99
CA ARG A 97 3.21 -21.35 -7.92
C ARG A 97 2.66 -21.54 -6.50
N ARG A 98 3.36 -21.08 -5.47
CA ARG A 98 2.92 -21.19 -4.07
C ARG A 98 1.91 -20.13 -3.68
N VAL A 99 1.71 -19.14 -4.52
CA VAL A 99 0.79 -18.03 -4.31
C VAL A 99 -0.24 -17.93 -5.42
N VAL A 100 -1.32 -17.18 -5.18
CA VAL A 100 -2.39 -16.88 -6.11
C VAL A 100 -2.59 -15.37 -6.14
N ASN A 101 -2.63 -14.79 -7.34
CA ASN A 101 -3.04 -13.40 -7.54
C ASN A 101 -4.56 -13.34 -7.55
N LEU A 102 -5.17 -12.66 -6.59
CA LEU A 102 -6.62 -12.52 -6.46
C LEU A 102 -7.20 -11.43 -7.36
N GLY A 103 -6.40 -10.42 -7.73
CA GLY A 103 -6.86 -9.31 -8.56
C GLY A 103 -6.13 -8.01 -8.30
N ILE A 104 -6.56 -6.97 -9.02
CA ILE A 104 -6.01 -5.62 -8.94
C ILE A 104 -6.80 -4.84 -7.88
N LEU A 105 -6.10 -4.24 -6.91
CA LEU A 105 -6.68 -3.38 -5.87
C LEU A 105 -6.76 -1.91 -6.32
N TYR A 106 -5.78 -1.45 -7.04
CA TYR A 106 -5.72 -0.15 -7.72
C TYR A 106 -4.64 -0.20 -8.79
N ASP A 107 -4.73 0.68 -9.76
CA ASP A 107 -3.80 0.79 -10.89
C ASP A 107 -3.33 2.23 -11.10
N HIS A 108 -2.62 2.48 -12.21
CA HIS A 108 -1.99 3.78 -12.50
C HIS A 108 -1.03 4.25 -11.39
N ALA A 109 -0.46 3.29 -10.64
CA ALA A 109 0.58 3.58 -9.66
C ALA A 109 1.92 3.85 -10.36
N ARG A 110 2.75 4.69 -9.75
CA ARG A 110 4.02 5.13 -10.33
C ARG A 110 5.10 5.22 -9.27
N LEU A 111 6.30 4.77 -9.62
CA LEU A 111 7.53 5.00 -8.88
C LEU A 111 8.35 6.11 -9.54
N GLY A 112 9.24 6.72 -8.78
CA GLY A 112 10.19 7.69 -9.30
C GLY A 112 11.06 8.31 -8.22
N TRP A 113 11.93 9.21 -8.63
CA TRP A 113 12.56 10.16 -7.74
C TRP A 113 11.80 11.48 -7.83
N ILE A 114 11.57 12.10 -6.69
CA ILE A 114 10.78 13.31 -6.57
C ILE A 114 11.58 14.42 -5.90
N VAL A 115 11.26 15.63 -6.27
CA VAL A 115 11.81 16.86 -5.70
C VAL A 115 10.67 17.81 -5.34
N PRO A 116 10.84 18.72 -4.37
CA PRO A 116 9.92 19.84 -4.17
C PRO A 116 9.85 20.72 -5.42
N ASP A 117 8.69 21.31 -5.69
CA ASP A 117 8.46 22.07 -6.92
C ASP A 117 9.24 23.42 -6.95
N TYR A 118 9.68 23.94 -5.78
CA TYR A 118 10.54 25.10 -5.70
C TYR A 118 11.97 24.85 -6.22
N VAL A 119 12.42 23.59 -6.37
CA VAL A 119 13.69 23.26 -7.03
C VAL A 119 13.56 23.61 -8.51
N PRO A 120 14.40 24.54 -9.06
CA PRO A 120 14.23 25.05 -10.40
C PRO A 120 14.25 23.94 -11.47
N ALA A 121 13.19 23.86 -12.27
CA ALA A 121 13.10 22.84 -13.31
C ALA A 121 14.15 23.00 -14.42
N GLU A 122 14.63 24.23 -14.68
CA GLU A 122 15.73 24.52 -15.60
C GLU A 122 17.07 23.91 -15.12
N GLU A 123 17.22 23.71 -13.83
CA GLU A 123 18.41 23.09 -13.24
C GLU A 123 18.24 21.57 -13.10
N LEU A 124 17.07 21.11 -12.62
CA LEU A 124 16.83 19.70 -12.29
C LEU A 124 15.43 19.27 -12.73
N ALA A 125 15.25 18.96 -14.01
CA ALA A 125 14.02 18.40 -14.55
C ALA A 125 14.03 16.87 -14.62
N ALA A 126 15.18 16.30 -14.93
CA ALA A 126 15.33 14.88 -15.25
C ALA A 126 16.50 14.24 -14.50
N ILE A 127 16.48 12.92 -14.37
CA ILE A 127 17.57 12.15 -13.73
C ILE A 127 18.96 12.45 -14.32
N PRO A 128 19.14 12.62 -15.64
CA PRO A 128 20.43 13.03 -16.18
C PRO A 128 20.99 14.35 -15.66
N ASP A 129 20.14 15.28 -15.23
CA ASP A 129 20.57 16.59 -14.69
C ASP A 129 21.32 16.46 -13.37
N LEU A 130 21.17 15.36 -12.65
CA LEU A 130 21.95 15.04 -11.45
C LEU A 130 23.46 14.98 -11.71
N LYS A 131 23.90 14.87 -12.97
CA LYS A 131 25.31 14.94 -13.33
C LYS A 131 25.90 16.36 -13.31
N LYS A 132 25.04 17.40 -13.36
CA LYS A 132 25.50 18.79 -13.26
C LYS A 132 26.16 19.02 -11.92
N GLN A 133 27.36 19.61 -11.93
CA GLN A 133 28.12 19.81 -10.69
C GLN A 133 27.35 20.67 -9.68
N ALA A 134 26.73 21.76 -10.13
CA ALA A 134 25.93 22.64 -9.26
C ALA A 134 24.76 21.89 -8.59
N VAL A 135 24.09 20.99 -9.32
CA VAL A 135 22.99 20.15 -8.80
C VAL A 135 23.53 19.18 -7.73
N ARG A 136 24.66 18.53 -8.02
CA ARG A 136 25.29 17.62 -7.07
C ARG A 136 25.69 18.35 -5.80
N ASP A 137 26.29 19.52 -5.91
CA ASP A 137 26.73 20.34 -4.76
C ASP A 137 25.52 20.77 -3.92
N ALA A 138 24.43 21.22 -4.55
CA ALA A 138 23.19 21.59 -3.87
C ALA A 138 22.54 20.41 -3.12
N LEU A 139 22.59 19.20 -3.69
CA LEU A 139 22.05 17.97 -3.10
C LEU A 139 23.04 17.27 -2.15
N GLY A 140 24.29 17.73 -2.09
CA GLY A 140 25.34 17.04 -1.35
C GLY A 140 25.62 15.61 -1.82
N GLY A 141 25.32 15.30 -3.10
CA GLY A 141 25.48 13.98 -3.68
C GLY A 141 24.59 12.91 -3.05
N ARG A 142 23.40 13.25 -2.57
CA ARG A 142 22.51 12.32 -1.85
C ARG A 142 21.15 12.18 -2.51
N ILE A 143 20.63 10.94 -2.45
CA ILE A 143 19.25 10.60 -2.76
C ILE A 143 18.68 9.89 -1.53
N THR A 144 17.63 10.43 -0.94
CA THR A 144 17.00 9.84 0.25
C THR A 144 16.07 8.71 -0.16
N GLY A 145 16.41 7.50 0.24
CA GLY A 145 15.68 6.27 -0.05
C GLY A 145 14.76 5.82 1.08
N ILE A 146 14.19 4.65 0.89
CA ILE A 146 13.34 3.95 1.86
C ILE A 146 13.96 2.60 2.25
N ASP A 147 13.16 1.69 2.76
CA ASP A 147 13.55 0.39 3.30
C ASP A 147 14.50 -0.39 2.37
N PRO A 148 15.50 -1.08 2.91
CA PRO A 148 16.54 -1.75 2.11
C PRO A 148 15.99 -2.87 1.21
N GLY A 149 14.86 -3.50 1.63
CA GLY A 149 14.17 -4.55 0.88
C GLY A 149 13.14 -4.05 -0.13
N ALA A 150 12.84 -2.75 -0.16
CA ALA A 150 11.86 -2.22 -1.09
C ALA A 150 12.30 -2.38 -2.55
N GLY A 151 11.36 -2.72 -3.44
CA GLY A 151 11.63 -2.79 -4.88
C GLY A 151 12.12 -1.45 -5.44
N LEU A 152 11.58 -0.33 -4.95
CA LEU A 152 12.03 1.02 -5.30
C LEU A 152 13.50 1.26 -4.90
N THR A 153 13.96 0.73 -3.78
CA THR A 153 15.37 0.80 -3.35
C THR A 153 16.28 0.02 -4.32
N ARG A 154 15.86 -1.17 -4.76
CA ARG A 154 16.59 -1.93 -5.79
C ARG A 154 16.65 -1.16 -7.11
N LEU A 155 15.51 -0.70 -7.62
CA LEU A 155 15.43 0.08 -8.86
C LEU A 155 16.24 1.38 -8.77
N SER A 156 16.27 2.04 -7.61
CA SER A 156 17.09 3.24 -7.41
C SER A 156 18.59 2.97 -7.49
N ARG A 157 19.06 1.84 -6.96
CA ARG A 157 20.47 1.43 -7.13
C ARG A 157 20.81 1.14 -8.60
N GLU A 158 19.91 0.46 -9.29
CA GLU A 158 20.05 0.18 -10.73
C GLU A 158 20.03 1.48 -11.55
N ALA A 159 19.17 2.44 -11.19
CA ALA A 159 19.11 3.75 -11.83
C ALA A 159 20.40 4.56 -11.62
N ILE A 160 20.95 4.61 -10.40
CA ILE A 160 22.23 5.27 -10.09
C ILE A 160 23.33 4.71 -11.00
N ALA A 161 23.46 3.39 -11.06
CA ALA A 161 24.45 2.74 -11.91
C ALA A 161 24.16 2.96 -13.42
N GLY A 162 22.91 2.77 -13.85
CA GLY A 162 22.51 2.89 -15.25
C GLY A 162 22.62 4.30 -15.82
N TYR A 163 22.48 5.32 -14.99
CA TYR A 163 22.71 6.72 -15.36
C TYR A 163 24.16 7.17 -15.14
N GLY A 164 25.03 6.37 -14.51
CA GLY A 164 26.40 6.73 -14.19
C GLY A 164 26.46 7.93 -13.23
N LEU A 165 25.75 7.83 -12.12
CA LEU A 165 25.67 8.83 -11.05
C LEU A 165 26.68 8.48 -9.94
N ASP A 166 27.96 8.27 -10.31
CA ASP A 166 29.01 7.75 -9.41
C ASP A 166 29.30 8.64 -8.19
N GLY A 167 28.80 9.87 -8.17
CA GLY A 167 28.94 10.79 -7.03
C GLY A 167 27.73 10.86 -6.13
N TYR A 168 26.75 9.96 -6.31
CA TYR A 168 25.53 9.92 -5.50
C TYR A 168 25.47 8.71 -4.60
N GLU A 169 25.07 8.95 -3.36
CA GLU A 169 24.74 7.91 -2.39
C GLU A 169 23.22 7.80 -2.22
N LEU A 170 22.71 6.57 -2.27
CA LEU A 170 21.33 6.28 -1.87
C LEU A 170 21.30 6.04 -0.36
N GLU A 171 20.84 7.03 0.39
CA GLU A 171 20.68 6.94 1.85
C GLU A 171 19.46 6.09 2.20
N ILE A 172 19.70 4.88 2.70
CA ILE A 172 18.63 3.94 3.07
C ILE A 172 18.02 4.36 4.40
N SER A 173 16.68 4.40 4.45
CA SER A 173 15.93 4.74 5.66
C SER A 173 14.61 3.95 5.73
N SER A 174 13.61 4.41 6.45
CA SER A 174 12.22 3.96 6.33
C SER A 174 11.38 4.98 5.55
N GLY A 175 10.20 4.58 5.10
CA GLY A 175 9.26 5.51 4.46
C GLY A 175 8.94 6.71 5.35
N ALA A 176 8.74 6.51 6.66
CA ALA A 176 8.52 7.58 7.63
C ALA A 176 9.74 8.50 7.80
N ALA A 177 10.95 7.95 7.87
CA ALA A 177 12.17 8.74 7.99
C ALA A 177 12.46 9.54 6.70
N MET A 178 12.18 8.98 5.53
CA MET A 178 12.28 9.68 4.25
C MET A 178 11.34 10.88 4.21
N THR A 179 10.07 10.71 4.59
CA THR A 179 9.09 11.81 4.59
C THR A 179 9.42 12.88 5.62
N ALA A 180 9.94 12.54 6.80
CA ALA A 180 10.42 13.50 7.80
C ALA A 180 11.62 14.32 7.31
N ARG A 181 12.52 13.71 6.52
CA ARG A 181 13.63 14.46 5.88
C ARG A 181 13.12 15.38 4.77
N LEU A 182 12.15 14.92 3.97
CA LEU A 182 11.52 15.74 2.95
C LEU A 182 10.84 16.97 3.57
N GLU A 183 10.06 16.79 4.63
CA GLU A 183 9.41 17.87 5.37
C GLU A 183 10.41 18.90 5.86
N ARG A 184 11.48 18.46 6.52
CA ARG A 184 12.53 19.36 7.00
C ARG A 184 13.23 20.15 5.88
N ALA A 185 13.49 19.50 4.74
CA ALA A 185 14.09 20.15 3.59
C ALA A 185 13.13 21.22 3.01
N ILE A 186 11.84 20.92 2.94
CA ILE A 186 10.82 21.88 2.48
C ILE A 186 10.73 23.07 3.43
N ASP A 187 10.71 22.84 4.74
CA ASP A 187 10.63 23.91 5.76
C ASP A 187 11.85 24.87 5.70
N ASN A 188 12.99 24.38 5.25
CA ASN A 188 14.23 25.14 5.12
C ASN A 188 14.52 25.59 3.67
N GLU A 189 13.64 25.30 2.71
CA GLU A 189 13.86 25.54 1.28
C GLU A 189 15.17 24.90 0.74
N GLU A 190 15.59 23.77 1.32
CA GLU A 190 16.77 23.02 0.90
C GLU A 190 16.45 22.09 -0.27
N TRP A 191 17.40 21.93 -1.19
CA TRP A 191 17.24 20.95 -2.27
C TRP A 191 17.34 19.53 -1.73
N ILE A 192 16.39 18.69 -2.15
CA ILE A 192 16.34 17.28 -1.79
C ILE A 192 15.80 16.46 -2.96
N VAL A 193 16.37 15.28 -3.16
CA VAL A 193 15.78 14.21 -3.98
C VAL A 193 15.42 13.07 -3.07
N VAL A 194 14.17 12.63 -3.11
CA VAL A 194 13.72 11.45 -2.37
C VAL A 194 13.13 10.42 -3.33
N THR A 195 13.22 9.16 -2.95
CA THR A 195 12.46 8.11 -3.63
C THR A 195 10.98 8.31 -3.36
N GLY A 196 10.13 8.07 -4.36
CA GLY A 196 8.72 8.34 -4.24
C GLY A 196 7.84 7.40 -5.05
N TRP A 197 6.59 7.34 -4.64
CA TRP A 197 5.54 6.61 -5.35
C TRP A 197 4.20 7.32 -5.24
N SER A 198 3.34 7.09 -6.22
CA SER A 198 1.92 7.43 -6.20
C SER A 198 1.10 6.15 -6.25
N PRO A 199 0.03 6.03 -5.42
CA PRO A 199 -0.53 7.04 -4.53
C PRO A 199 0.27 7.20 -3.23
N HIS A 200 0.34 8.42 -2.70
CA HIS A 200 0.95 8.71 -1.40
C HIS A 200 0.44 10.06 -0.89
N TRP A 201 0.14 10.18 0.39
CA TRP A 201 -0.38 11.39 1.00
C TRP A 201 0.50 12.64 0.81
N LYS A 202 1.82 12.48 0.65
CA LYS A 202 2.76 13.60 0.48
C LYS A 202 2.45 14.51 -0.72
N PHE A 203 1.86 13.97 -1.79
CA PHE A 203 1.42 14.77 -2.94
C PHE A 203 0.17 15.61 -2.68
N GLY A 204 -0.57 15.32 -1.62
CA GLY A 204 -1.65 16.17 -1.14
C GLY A 204 -1.17 17.25 -0.14
N LYS A 205 -0.01 17.01 0.49
CA LYS A 205 0.55 17.91 1.51
C LYS A 205 1.50 18.95 0.94
N TRP A 206 2.30 18.60 -0.07
CA TRP A 206 3.34 19.44 -0.65
C TRP A 206 3.29 19.45 -2.16
N ASP A 207 3.71 20.55 -2.76
CA ASP A 207 3.93 20.65 -4.20
C ASP A 207 5.22 19.91 -4.57
N LEU A 208 5.05 18.76 -5.18
CA LEU A 208 6.13 17.83 -5.51
C LEU A 208 6.04 17.43 -6.97
N ARG A 209 7.19 17.24 -7.61
CA ARG A 209 7.26 16.71 -8.97
C ARG A 209 8.22 15.55 -9.07
N TYR A 210 7.91 14.65 -9.99
CA TYR A 210 8.82 13.58 -10.37
C TYR A 210 9.91 14.12 -11.31
N LEU A 211 11.14 13.65 -11.13
CA LEU A 211 12.16 13.78 -12.15
C LEU A 211 11.80 12.90 -13.34
N GLU A 212 12.03 13.40 -14.55
CA GLU A 212 11.88 12.59 -15.76
C GLU A 212 12.93 11.48 -15.78
N ASP A 213 12.49 10.29 -16.16
CA ASP A 213 13.33 9.09 -16.28
C ASP A 213 13.36 8.62 -17.74
N PRO A 214 14.16 9.23 -18.62
CA PRO A 214 14.17 8.91 -20.05
C PRO A 214 14.68 7.49 -20.37
N LYS A 215 15.33 6.81 -19.42
CA LYS A 215 15.74 5.41 -19.58
C LYS A 215 14.71 4.41 -19.02
N GLY A 216 13.68 4.89 -18.28
CA GLY A 216 12.73 4.01 -17.62
C GLY A 216 13.36 3.13 -16.54
N ALA A 217 14.47 3.56 -15.93
CA ALA A 217 15.21 2.76 -14.96
C ALA A 217 14.43 2.54 -13.64
N LEU A 218 13.49 3.43 -13.32
CA LEU A 218 12.61 3.32 -12.15
C LEU A 218 11.27 2.62 -12.47
N GLY A 219 11.14 2.03 -13.65
CA GLY A 219 9.94 1.33 -14.09
C GLY A 219 8.94 2.22 -14.84
N SER A 220 7.73 1.72 -14.96
CA SER A 220 6.61 2.40 -15.62
C SER A 220 5.37 2.38 -14.72
N TRP A 221 4.18 2.47 -15.33
CA TRP A 221 2.92 2.32 -14.59
C TRP A 221 2.78 0.91 -14.00
N GLU A 222 2.43 0.86 -12.73
CA GLU A 222 2.24 -0.37 -11.95
C GLU A 222 0.77 -0.55 -11.57
N ARG A 223 0.44 -1.80 -11.26
CA ARG A 223 -0.82 -2.22 -10.66
C ARG A 223 -0.53 -2.88 -9.35
N ILE A 224 -1.34 -2.59 -8.36
CA ILE A 224 -1.19 -3.20 -7.04
C ILE A 224 -2.20 -4.31 -6.89
N HIS A 225 -1.71 -5.48 -6.52
CA HIS A 225 -2.48 -6.71 -6.49
C HIS A 225 -2.61 -7.26 -5.07
N ALA A 226 -3.76 -7.87 -4.80
CA ALA A 226 -3.92 -8.79 -3.70
C ALA A 226 -3.28 -10.14 -4.07
N VAL A 227 -2.35 -10.60 -3.24
CA VAL A 227 -1.68 -11.91 -3.44
C VAL A 227 -1.89 -12.76 -2.21
N ALA A 228 -2.48 -13.95 -2.39
CA ALA A 228 -2.81 -14.87 -1.32
C ALA A 228 -1.99 -16.16 -1.41
N ARG A 229 -1.88 -16.87 -0.29
CA ARG A 229 -1.33 -18.24 -0.27
C ARG A 229 -2.20 -19.18 -1.10
N ARG A 230 -1.57 -20.21 -1.60
CA ARG A 230 -2.32 -21.29 -2.26
C ARG A 230 -3.27 -21.94 -1.26
N GLY A 231 -4.50 -22.20 -1.68
CA GLY A 231 -5.54 -22.79 -0.82
C GLY A 231 -6.41 -21.76 -0.08
N PHE A 232 -6.02 -20.48 -0.01
CA PHE A 232 -6.79 -19.46 0.71
C PHE A 232 -8.25 -19.34 0.22
N TYR A 233 -8.45 -19.42 -1.10
CA TYR A 233 -9.80 -19.38 -1.67
C TYR A 233 -10.67 -20.56 -1.21
N GLN A 234 -10.08 -21.76 -1.08
CA GLN A 234 -10.80 -22.93 -0.61
C GLN A 234 -11.12 -22.87 0.89
N ASP A 235 -10.20 -22.30 1.67
CA ASP A 235 -10.34 -22.22 3.13
C ASP A 235 -11.27 -21.07 3.55
N ASN A 236 -11.32 -19.97 2.77
CA ASN A 236 -12.10 -18.78 3.09
C ASN A 236 -12.62 -18.11 1.82
N ILE A 237 -13.61 -18.74 1.17
CA ILE A 237 -14.16 -18.29 -0.12
C ILE A 237 -14.77 -16.89 -0.04
N GLU A 238 -15.41 -16.52 1.07
CA GLU A 238 -16.08 -15.23 1.23
C GLU A 238 -15.04 -14.10 1.28
N ALA A 239 -14.01 -14.23 2.14
CA ALA A 239 -12.94 -13.23 2.21
C ALA A 239 -12.14 -13.14 0.90
N ALA A 240 -11.78 -14.27 0.29
CA ALA A 240 -11.07 -14.29 -0.99
C ALA A 240 -11.88 -13.61 -2.11
N THR A 241 -13.20 -13.82 -2.13
CA THR A 241 -14.10 -13.21 -3.13
C THR A 241 -14.25 -11.71 -2.91
N MET A 242 -14.40 -11.26 -1.66
CA MET A 242 -14.43 -9.84 -1.32
C MET A 242 -13.14 -9.15 -1.76
N LEU A 243 -11.98 -9.70 -1.38
CA LEU A 243 -10.67 -9.14 -1.76
C LEU A 243 -10.44 -9.13 -3.28
N ALA A 244 -10.95 -10.14 -4.00
CA ALA A 244 -10.87 -10.17 -5.46
C ALA A 244 -11.77 -9.13 -6.17
N ARG A 245 -12.84 -8.66 -5.51
CA ARG A 245 -13.71 -7.59 -6.01
C ARG A 245 -13.24 -6.19 -5.60
N MET A 246 -12.40 -6.11 -4.59
CA MET A 246 -11.92 -4.85 -4.04
C MET A 246 -11.10 -4.09 -5.08
N TYR A 247 -11.58 -2.90 -5.46
CA TYR A 247 -10.89 -1.98 -6.34
C TYR A 247 -11.15 -0.55 -5.89
N ILE A 248 -10.09 0.22 -5.71
CA ILE A 248 -10.13 1.60 -5.22
C ILE A 248 -9.57 2.51 -6.31
N PRO A 249 -10.32 3.51 -6.83
CA PRO A 249 -9.75 4.52 -7.72
C PRO A 249 -8.59 5.25 -7.05
N ILE A 250 -7.48 5.40 -7.77
CA ILE A 250 -6.21 5.91 -7.20
C ILE A 250 -6.33 7.32 -6.62
N GLU A 251 -7.17 8.16 -7.24
CA GLU A 251 -7.41 9.54 -6.78
C GLU A 251 -8.14 9.55 -5.43
N GLN A 252 -9.09 8.63 -5.25
CA GLN A 252 -9.78 8.48 -3.96
C GLN A 252 -8.80 7.98 -2.90
N LEU A 253 -8.01 6.94 -3.22
CA LEU A 253 -7.01 6.40 -2.30
C LEU A 253 -6.05 7.50 -1.83
N GLN A 254 -5.54 8.32 -2.73
CA GLN A 254 -4.65 9.44 -2.39
C GLN A 254 -5.35 10.48 -1.50
N THR A 255 -6.61 10.80 -1.79
CA THR A 255 -7.40 11.76 -1.00
C THR A 255 -7.57 11.30 0.44
N TYR A 256 -8.02 10.06 0.66
CA TYR A 256 -8.25 9.54 2.01
C TYR A 256 -6.94 9.32 2.77
N MET A 257 -5.86 8.93 2.10
CA MET A 257 -4.54 8.87 2.75
C MET A 257 -4.06 10.26 3.20
N PHE A 258 -4.28 11.30 2.39
CA PHE A 258 -3.96 12.67 2.79
C PHE A 258 -4.82 13.12 3.96
N GLU A 259 -6.12 12.82 3.94
CA GLU A 259 -7.01 13.11 5.06
C GLU A 259 -6.56 12.44 6.36
N ALA A 260 -6.09 11.20 6.29
CA ALA A 260 -5.55 10.50 7.46
C ALA A 260 -4.43 11.29 8.16
N THR A 261 -3.61 12.03 7.41
CA THR A 261 -2.53 12.84 7.97
C THR A 261 -2.99 14.14 8.65
N ARG A 262 -4.25 14.51 8.52
CA ARG A 262 -4.83 15.72 9.13
C ARG A 262 -5.31 15.50 10.56
N HIS A 263 -5.20 14.29 11.06
CA HIS A 263 -5.60 13.89 12.40
C HIS A 263 -4.37 13.43 13.18
N ASP A 264 -4.21 13.96 14.40
CA ASP A 264 -3.07 13.64 15.27
C ASP A 264 -3.10 12.19 15.77
N GLU A 265 -4.31 11.65 16.03
CA GLU A 265 -4.50 10.28 16.51
C GLU A 265 -5.52 9.53 15.66
N ASN A 266 -5.22 8.26 15.37
CA ASN A 266 -6.09 7.33 14.64
C ASN A 266 -6.53 7.86 13.26
N GLY A 267 -5.66 8.60 12.57
CA GLY A 267 -5.99 9.23 11.31
C GLY A 267 -6.43 8.25 10.22
N TYR A 268 -5.71 7.12 10.10
CA TYR A 268 -6.10 6.06 9.15
C TYR A 268 -7.45 5.43 9.50
N GLU A 269 -7.74 5.21 10.78
CA GLU A 269 -9.02 4.66 11.22
C GLU A 269 -10.20 5.58 10.87
N LYS A 270 -10.02 6.90 11.09
CA LYS A 270 -11.02 7.92 10.72
C LYS A 270 -11.22 7.98 9.21
N ALA A 271 -10.14 7.99 8.45
CA ALA A 271 -10.20 8.04 6.99
C ALA A 271 -10.84 6.77 6.39
N VAL A 272 -10.56 5.60 6.94
CA VAL A 272 -11.20 4.33 6.56
C VAL A 272 -12.70 4.34 6.88
N THR A 273 -13.09 4.80 8.08
CA THR A 273 -14.51 4.95 8.45
C THR A 273 -15.23 5.83 7.45
N ARG A 274 -14.67 6.99 7.16
CA ARG A 274 -15.24 7.94 6.21
C ARG A 274 -15.30 7.36 4.79
N TYR A 275 -14.25 6.64 4.35
CA TYR A 275 -14.27 5.97 3.06
C TYR A 275 -15.45 5.02 2.94
N ILE A 276 -15.69 4.19 3.95
CA ILE A 276 -16.80 3.22 3.97
C ILE A 276 -18.13 3.95 3.91
N GLU A 277 -18.33 5.00 4.72
CA GLU A 277 -19.57 5.78 4.75
C GLU A 277 -19.88 6.48 3.42
N GLU A 278 -18.86 7.05 2.76
CA GLU A 278 -19.02 7.77 1.50
C GLU A 278 -19.06 6.85 0.26
N ASN A 279 -18.71 5.57 0.40
CA ASN A 279 -18.67 4.58 -0.69
C ASN A 279 -19.47 3.31 -0.36
N GLU A 280 -20.57 3.42 0.37
CA GLU A 280 -21.36 2.29 0.88
C GLU A 280 -21.77 1.32 -0.24
N ASP A 281 -22.26 1.80 -1.39
CA ASP A 281 -22.67 0.96 -2.52
C ASP A 281 -21.49 0.13 -3.07
N ARG A 282 -20.29 0.71 -3.11
CA ARG A 282 -19.09 0.01 -3.56
C ARG A 282 -18.66 -1.06 -2.57
N VAL A 283 -18.68 -0.73 -1.28
CA VAL A 283 -18.35 -1.67 -0.19
C VAL A 283 -19.36 -2.82 -0.17
N GLU A 284 -20.66 -2.53 -0.32
CA GLU A 284 -21.71 -3.54 -0.43
C GLU A 284 -21.48 -4.45 -1.63
N TYR A 285 -21.11 -3.88 -2.80
CA TYR A 285 -20.74 -4.69 -3.96
C TYR A 285 -19.53 -5.61 -3.68
N TRP A 286 -18.50 -5.13 -2.99
CA TRP A 286 -17.36 -5.99 -2.65
C TRP A 286 -17.76 -7.17 -1.79
N VAL A 287 -18.61 -6.92 -0.79
CA VAL A 287 -19.09 -7.94 0.15
C VAL A 287 -20.04 -8.92 -0.52
N THR A 288 -21.09 -8.42 -1.18
CA THR A 288 -22.20 -9.26 -1.65
C THR A 288 -22.15 -9.60 -3.14
N GLY A 289 -21.43 -8.81 -3.95
CA GLY A 289 -21.45 -8.89 -5.41
C GLY A 289 -22.72 -8.35 -6.05
N ARG A 290 -23.56 -7.64 -5.30
CA ARG A 290 -24.80 -7.01 -5.80
C ARG A 290 -24.59 -5.51 -5.93
N MET A 291 -25.11 -4.93 -7.01
CA MET A 291 -25.22 -3.48 -7.23
C MET A 291 -26.65 -3.03 -7.00
#